data_a3d25cf29bd4356242cceddf3690542d
#
_entry.id   a3d25cf29bd4356242cceddf3690542d
#
_cell.length_a   1.000
_cell.length_b   1.000
_cell.length_c   1.000
_cell.angle_alpha   90.00
_cell.angle_beta   90.00
_cell.angle_gamma   90.00
#
_symmetry.space_group_name_H-M   'P 1'
#
loop_
_entity.id
_entity.type
_entity.pdbx_description
1 polymer ?
#
loop_
_entity_poly.entity_id
_entity_poly.type
_entity_poly.pdbx_seq_one_letter_code
_entity_poly.pdbx_strand_id
1 'polypeptide(L)'
;YILDGEGRFVDGSNPNLSVTRTRNIIAAMAGEAGTRSSVSDSVMDIAVPLDHDGNGTVDYIVYIADDKQEISDLSWRFFQIVMQAMMFGLLAAILLSFLLSKTITTPIERITEGARSIAEGNFDQDLGVQSSDEIGELTRSFNYMARRLKTTVGEVQGERDKLNTLFLHMTDGVAAFTTDGRLIHMNPATENLLGVRMQDSLTFDEMFEDLEMVGSDETAMRTFLTSEITRRGRVLSVTLAPYGALDGKGGVIAVLHDITEQRRLDDARREFVANVSHELRTPLTNIRSY
;
A
#
# COMPACT_ATOMS: atom_id res chain seq x y z
N TYR A 1 -57.26 56.68 -10.32
CA TYR A 1 -58.73 56.72 -10.39
C TYR A 1 -59.22 57.76 -9.43
N ILE A 2 -60.32 58.42 -9.83
CA ILE A 2 -61.06 59.37 -9.00
C ILE A 2 -62.37 58.70 -8.68
N LEU A 3 -62.72 58.59 -7.40
CA LEU A 3 -64.02 58.09 -6.92
C LEU A 3 -64.76 59.18 -6.27
N ASP A 4 -66.09 59.12 -6.23
CA ASP A 4 -66.93 60.02 -5.43
C ASP A 4 -66.82 59.69 -3.92
N GLY A 5 -67.40 60.50 -3.06
CA GLY A 5 -67.41 60.28 -1.62
C GLY A 5 -68.08 58.97 -1.17
N GLU A 6 -68.85 58.32 -2.05
CA GLU A 6 -69.43 56.99 -1.81
C GLU A 6 -68.61 55.85 -2.39
N GLY A 7 -67.40 56.17 -2.96
CA GLY A 7 -66.48 55.16 -3.53
C GLY A 7 -66.92 54.65 -4.92
N ARG A 8 -67.73 55.38 -5.64
CA ARG A 8 -68.12 55.06 -7.01
C ARG A 8 -67.11 55.67 -7.99
N PHE A 9 -66.81 54.97 -9.07
CA PHE A 9 -65.91 55.45 -10.10
C PHE A 9 -66.43 56.72 -10.78
N VAL A 10 -65.62 57.77 -10.86
CA VAL A 10 -65.95 59.03 -11.53
C VAL A 10 -65.07 59.13 -12.79
N ASP A 11 -63.75 59.00 -12.66
CA ASP A 11 -62.77 59.10 -13.77
C ASP A 11 -61.53 58.32 -13.45
N GLY A 12 -60.72 57.98 -14.47
CA GLY A 12 -59.42 57.27 -14.28
C GLY A 12 -58.86 56.69 -15.54
N SER A 13 -57.66 56.13 -15.40
CA SER A 13 -56.87 55.53 -16.52
C SER A 13 -57.50 54.30 -17.18
N ASN A 14 -58.45 53.64 -16.50
CA ASN A 14 -59.23 52.52 -17.05
C ASN A 14 -60.71 52.62 -16.70
N PRO A 15 -61.52 53.05 -17.65
CA PRO A 15 -62.94 53.26 -17.42
C PRO A 15 -63.78 51.97 -17.20
N ASN A 16 -63.19 50.78 -17.54
CA ASN A 16 -63.85 49.50 -17.36
C ASN A 16 -63.48 48.79 -16.04
N LEU A 17 -62.77 49.47 -15.15
CA LEU A 17 -62.38 48.91 -13.88
C LEU A 17 -63.60 48.82 -12.95
N SER A 18 -64.02 47.67 -12.55
CA SER A 18 -64.95 47.50 -11.42
C SER A 18 -64.15 47.73 -10.12
N VAL A 19 -64.28 48.94 -9.56
CA VAL A 19 -63.60 49.23 -8.30
C VAL A 19 -64.24 48.42 -7.17
N THR A 20 -63.50 47.40 -6.73
CA THR A 20 -63.90 46.66 -5.52
C THR A 20 -63.59 47.52 -4.29
N ARG A 21 -64.54 47.70 -3.36
CA ARG A 21 -64.33 48.43 -2.13
C ARG A 21 -63.20 47.76 -1.30
N THR A 22 -61.97 48.26 -1.46
CA THR A 22 -60.86 47.82 -0.65
C THR A 22 -60.91 48.43 0.74
N ARG A 23 -60.14 47.91 1.67
CA ARG A 23 -59.94 48.46 3.00
C ARG A 23 -59.48 49.94 2.97
N ASN A 24 -58.67 50.28 2.01
CA ASN A 24 -58.13 51.65 1.83
C ASN A 24 -59.17 52.58 1.30
N ILE A 25 -60.09 52.18 0.39
CA ILE A 25 -61.23 52.95 -0.07
C ILE A 25 -62.18 53.16 1.06
N ILE A 26 -62.48 52.16 1.90
CA ILE A 26 -63.38 52.31 3.05
C ILE A 26 -62.81 53.29 4.08
N ALA A 27 -61.50 53.27 4.34
CA ALA A 27 -60.85 54.25 5.19
C ALA A 27 -60.91 55.67 4.60
N ALA A 28 -60.69 55.81 3.27
CA ALA A 28 -60.81 57.11 2.60
C ALA A 28 -62.32 57.66 2.62
N MET A 29 -63.31 56.81 2.50
CA MET A 29 -64.69 57.18 2.66
C MET A 29 -65.03 57.72 4.08
N ALA A 30 -64.23 57.22 5.09
CA ALA A 30 -64.32 57.69 6.47
C ALA A 30 -63.50 58.97 6.76
N GLY A 31 -62.90 59.56 5.76
CA GLY A 31 -62.01 60.75 5.87
C GLY A 31 -60.60 60.45 6.29
N GLU A 32 -60.15 59.20 6.34
CA GLU A 32 -58.78 58.82 6.69
C GLU A 32 -58.01 58.32 5.44
N ALA A 33 -56.80 58.73 5.27
CA ALA A 33 -55.93 58.18 4.16
C ALA A 33 -55.71 56.71 4.34
N GLY A 34 -56.20 55.90 3.40
CA GLY A 34 -55.96 54.44 3.33
C GLY A 34 -54.67 54.11 2.67
N THR A 35 -53.59 53.81 3.45
CA THR A 35 -52.27 53.49 2.96
C THR A 35 -51.79 52.11 3.39
N ARG A 36 -52.67 51.28 3.95
CA ARG A 36 -52.32 49.95 4.44
C ARG A 36 -52.26 48.95 3.27
N SER A 37 -51.08 48.39 3.05
CA SER A 37 -50.89 47.28 2.10
C SER A 37 -50.20 46.13 2.79
N SER A 38 -50.64 44.89 2.50
CA SER A 38 -49.99 43.67 2.95
C SER A 38 -49.23 43.02 1.80
N VAL A 39 -48.16 42.32 2.15
CA VAL A 39 -47.36 41.53 1.16
C VAL A 39 -48.24 40.45 0.51
N SER A 40 -49.25 39.97 1.22
CA SER A 40 -50.17 38.93 0.74
C SER A 40 -51.31 39.45 -0.16
N ASP A 41 -51.52 40.79 -0.24
CA ASP A 41 -52.57 41.36 -1.07
C ASP A 41 -52.19 41.27 -2.56
N SER A 42 -53.11 40.91 -3.41
CA SER A 42 -52.93 40.80 -4.88
C SER A 42 -52.74 42.16 -5.57
N VAL A 43 -53.14 43.21 -4.94
CA VAL A 43 -53.06 44.60 -5.42
C VAL A 43 -52.50 45.48 -4.32
N MET A 44 -51.53 46.35 -4.66
CA MET A 44 -51.08 47.42 -3.78
C MET A 44 -51.89 48.67 -4.09
N ASP A 45 -52.67 49.16 -3.11
CA ASP A 45 -53.54 50.26 -3.33
C ASP A 45 -53.40 51.34 -2.24
N ILE A 46 -53.66 52.60 -2.65
CA ILE A 46 -53.68 53.79 -1.79
C ILE A 46 -54.94 54.56 -2.14
N ALA A 47 -55.67 54.97 -1.14
CA ALA A 47 -56.86 55.78 -1.28
C ALA A 47 -56.71 57.03 -0.37
N VAL A 48 -56.78 58.23 -0.98
CA VAL A 48 -56.66 59.50 -0.26
C VAL A 48 -57.94 60.29 -0.44
N PRO A 49 -58.65 60.65 0.68
CA PRO A 49 -59.83 61.50 0.61
C PRO A 49 -59.51 62.94 0.27
N LEU A 50 -60.30 63.58 -0.54
CA LEU A 50 -60.25 64.99 -0.86
C LEU A 50 -61.55 65.66 -0.41
N ASP A 51 -61.41 66.71 0.43
CA ASP A 51 -62.45 67.64 0.83
C ASP A 51 -62.19 68.95 0.07
N HIS A 52 -63.04 69.27 -0.91
CA HIS A 52 -62.84 70.43 -1.78
C HIS A 52 -63.33 71.72 -1.12
N ASP A 53 -64.38 71.62 -0.30
CA ASP A 53 -65.05 72.78 0.27
C ASP A 53 -64.65 73.08 1.73
N GLY A 54 -63.77 72.19 2.34
CA GLY A 54 -63.30 72.34 3.71
C GLY A 54 -64.44 72.18 4.77
N ASN A 55 -65.51 71.51 4.39
CA ASN A 55 -66.69 71.35 5.26
C ASN A 55 -66.61 70.02 6.10
N GLY A 56 -65.53 69.24 5.98
CA GLY A 56 -65.26 67.97 6.66
C GLY A 56 -66.00 66.77 6.02
N THR A 57 -66.61 66.94 4.83
CA THR A 57 -67.15 65.85 4.06
C THR A 57 -66.25 65.44 2.93
N VAL A 58 -66.09 64.14 2.61
CA VAL A 58 -65.27 63.63 1.51
C VAL A 58 -66.03 63.83 0.21
N ASP A 59 -65.57 64.73 -0.65
CA ASP A 59 -66.13 64.97 -1.99
C ASP A 59 -65.63 63.97 -3.02
N TYR A 60 -64.32 63.70 -3.00
CA TYR A 60 -63.66 62.75 -3.92
C TYR A 60 -62.60 61.94 -3.20
N ILE A 61 -62.31 60.80 -3.78
CA ILE A 61 -61.19 59.92 -3.31
C ILE A 61 -60.25 59.69 -4.49
N VAL A 62 -58.99 60.03 -4.31
CA VAL A 62 -57.91 59.67 -5.25
C VAL A 62 -57.49 58.26 -4.91
N TYR A 63 -57.69 57.32 -5.82
CA TYR A 63 -57.39 55.92 -5.68
C TYR A 63 -56.32 55.52 -6.67
N ILE A 64 -55.16 55.01 -6.15
CA ILE A 64 -54.07 54.49 -6.95
C ILE A 64 -53.96 53.01 -6.63
N ALA A 65 -54.04 52.19 -7.66
CA ALA A 65 -53.85 50.75 -7.54
C ALA A 65 -52.78 50.26 -8.50
N ASP A 66 -51.88 49.49 -7.97
CA ASP A 66 -50.85 48.83 -8.75
C ASP A 66 -51.06 47.30 -8.68
N ASP A 67 -51.05 46.67 -9.85
CA ASP A 67 -51.22 45.25 -10.00
C ASP A 67 -49.85 44.58 -9.85
N LYS A 68 -49.69 43.73 -8.83
CA LYS A 68 -48.46 42.98 -8.59
C LYS A 68 -48.19 41.89 -9.62
N GLN A 69 -49.02 41.75 -10.66
CA GLN A 69 -48.87 40.69 -11.67
C GLN A 69 -47.51 40.77 -12.35
N GLU A 70 -47.01 41.99 -12.70
CA GLU A 70 -45.71 42.16 -13.31
C GLU A 70 -44.58 41.70 -12.40
N ILE A 71 -44.68 41.95 -11.10
CA ILE A 71 -43.69 41.52 -10.09
C ILE A 71 -43.75 39.99 -9.93
N SER A 72 -44.94 39.42 -9.94
CA SER A 72 -45.15 37.98 -9.85
C SER A 72 -44.59 37.26 -11.08
N ASP A 73 -44.85 37.76 -12.29
CA ASP A 73 -44.35 37.22 -13.55
C ASP A 73 -42.82 37.30 -13.65
N LEU A 74 -42.27 38.44 -13.19
CA LEU A 74 -40.82 38.62 -13.15
C LEU A 74 -40.18 37.63 -12.15
N SER A 75 -40.77 37.46 -10.98
CA SER A 75 -40.32 36.49 -9.96
C SER A 75 -40.40 35.06 -10.47
N TRP A 76 -41.46 34.69 -11.20
CA TRP A 76 -41.61 33.38 -11.79
C TRP A 76 -40.57 33.12 -12.90
N ARG A 77 -40.30 34.10 -13.77
CA ARG A 77 -39.21 34.00 -14.77
C ARG A 77 -37.85 33.85 -14.11
N PHE A 78 -37.61 34.60 -13.06
CA PHE A 78 -36.37 34.50 -12.29
C PHE A 78 -36.21 33.10 -11.69
N PHE A 79 -37.28 32.58 -11.07
CA PHE A 79 -37.28 31.20 -10.55
C PHE A 79 -37.01 30.16 -11.62
N GLN A 80 -37.63 30.28 -12.81
CA GLN A 80 -37.36 29.38 -13.93
C GLN A 80 -35.90 29.41 -14.39
N ILE A 81 -35.29 30.60 -14.52
CA ILE A 81 -33.91 30.77 -14.90
C ILE A 81 -32.99 30.07 -13.86
N VAL A 82 -33.23 30.30 -12.56
CA VAL A 82 -32.44 29.68 -11.49
C VAL A 82 -32.58 28.15 -11.54
N MET A 83 -33.81 27.65 -11.68
CA MET A 83 -34.03 26.20 -11.79
C MET A 83 -33.35 25.57 -13.01
N GLN A 84 -33.38 26.24 -14.17
CA GLN A 84 -32.68 25.78 -15.35
C GLN A 84 -31.17 25.78 -15.14
N ALA A 85 -30.62 26.84 -14.54
CA ALA A 85 -29.17 26.91 -14.25
C ALA A 85 -28.74 25.82 -13.27
N MET A 86 -29.54 25.55 -12.23
CA MET A 86 -29.28 24.45 -11.28
C MET A 86 -29.31 23.08 -11.96
N MET A 87 -30.30 22.85 -12.85
CA MET A 87 -30.41 21.60 -13.62
C MET A 87 -29.18 21.37 -14.52
N PHE A 88 -28.75 22.41 -15.26
CA PHE A 88 -27.55 22.32 -16.09
C PHE A 88 -26.29 22.13 -15.24
N GLY A 89 -26.16 22.82 -14.10
CA GLY A 89 -25.05 22.64 -13.18
C GLY A 89 -25.00 21.21 -12.62
N LEU A 90 -26.15 20.64 -12.24
CA LEU A 90 -26.23 19.25 -11.77
C LEU A 90 -25.82 18.25 -12.84
N LEU A 91 -26.32 18.40 -14.06
CA LEU A 91 -25.95 17.54 -15.18
C LEU A 91 -24.45 17.62 -15.49
N ALA A 92 -23.89 18.82 -15.52
CA ALA A 92 -22.45 19.03 -15.71
C ALA A 92 -21.62 18.39 -14.59
N ALA A 93 -22.04 18.50 -13.33
CA ALA A 93 -21.37 17.89 -12.19
C ALA A 93 -21.38 16.35 -12.26
N ILE A 94 -22.53 15.76 -12.64
CA ILE A 94 -22.63 14.29 -12.83
C ILE A 94 -21.72 13.83 -13.93
N LEU A 95 -21.71 14.51 -15.09
CA LEU A 95 -20.84 14.17 -16.22
C LEU A 95 -19.37 14.28 -15.84
N LEU A 96 -18.98 15.36 -15.20
CA LEU A 96 -17.59 15.57 -14.73
C LEU A 96 -17.17 14.51 -13.71
N SER A 97 -18.04 14.19 -12.75
CA SER A 97 -17.78 13.12 -11.78
C SER A 97 -17.56 11.76 -12.45
N PHE A 98 -18.38 11.43 -13.44
CA PHE A 98 -18.21 10.19 -14.22
C PHE A 98 -16.91 10.17 -15.00
N LEU A 99 -16.52 11.27 -15.64
CA LEU A 99 -15.25 11.39 -16.35
C LEU A 99 -14.05 11.24 -15.41
N LEU A 100 -14.05 11.96 -14.27
CA LEU A 100 -12.97 11.84 -13.28
C LEU A 100 -12.86 10.42 -12.71
N SER A 101 -13.98 9.80 -12.39
CA SER A 101 -13.97 8.42 -11.91
C SER A 101 -13.32 7.46 -12.91
N LYS A 102 -13.64 7.59 -14.19
CA LYS A 102 -13.11 6.70 -15.22
C LYS A 102 -11.64 6.97 -15.57
N THR A 103 -11.22 8.26 -15.55
CA THR A 103 -9.87 8.65 -15.99
C THR A 103 -8.84 8.63 -14.88
N ILE A 104 -9.26 8.82 -13.63
CA ILE A 104 -8.34 8.94 -12.48
C ILE A 104 -8.59 7.84 -11.44
N THR A 105 -9.82 7.74 -10.91
CA THR A 105 -10.09 6.87 -9.76
C THR A 105 -9.89 5.39 -10.09
N THR A 106 -10.49 4.92 -11.18
CA THR A 106 -10.42 3.50 -11.58
C THR A 106 -8.98 3.03 -11.88
N PRO A 107 -8.14 3.76 -12.63
CA PRO A 107 -6.75 3.38 -12.82
C PRO A 107 -5.94 3.31 -11.51
N ILE A 108 -6.13 4.27 -10.60
CA ILE A 108 -5.45 4.28 -9.30
C ILE A 108 -5.87 3.08 -8.45
N GLU A 109 -7.16 2.72 -8.42
CA GLU A 109 -7.64 1.52 -7.74
C GLU A 109 -6.97 0.26 -8.29
N ARG A 110 -6.86 0.12 -9.63
CA ARG A 110 -6.18 -1.03 -10.26
C ARG A 110 -4.70 -1.11 -9.89
N ILE A 111 -3.99 0.03 -9.85
CA ILE A 111 -2.59 0.06 -9.42
C ILE A 111 -2.48 -0.35 -7.94
N THR A 112 -3.39 0.11 -7.10
CA THR A 112 -3.43 -0.23 -5.68
C THR A 112 -3.70 -1.72 -5.46
N GLU A 113 -4.65 -2.30 -6.19
CA GLU A 113 -4.92 -3.74 -6.17
C GLU A 113 -3.73 -4.56 -6.67
N GLY A 114 -3.10 -4.13 -7.77
CA GLY A 114 -1.87 -4.73 -8.28
C GLY A 114 -0.74 -4.71 -7.26
N ALA A 115 -0.55 -3.58 -6.56
CA ALA A 115 0.46 -3.45 -5.51
C ALA A 115 0.20 -4.38 -4.32
N ARG A 116 -1.07 -4.54 -3.91
CA ARG A 116 -1.46 -5.51 -2.87
C ARG A 116 -1.17 -6.94 -3.31
N SER A 117 -1.52 -7.29 -4.54
CA SER A 117 -1.26 -8.61 -5.11
C SER A 117 0.24 -8.95 -5.14
N ILE A 118 1.09 -7.98 -5.49
CA ILE A 118 2.55 -8.12 -5.43
C ILE A 118 3.04 -8.34 -3.99
N ALA A 119 2.49 -7.61 -3.01
CA ALA A 119 2.84 -7.78 -1.60
C ALA A 119 2.46 -9.18 -1.07
N GLU A 120 1.42 -9.82 -1.63
CA GLU A 120 1.01 -11.19 -1.35
C GLU A 120 1.83 -12.25 -2.11
N GLY A 121 2.84 -11.83 -2.90
CA GLY A 121 3.73 -12.71 -3.64
C GLY A 121 3.30 -13.05 -5.07
N ASN A 122 2.20 -12.48 -5.56
CA ASN A 122 1.78 -12.64 -6.94
C ASN A 122 2.40 -11.53 -7.82
N PHE A 123 3.55 -11.81 -8.39
CA PHE A 123 4.31 -10.88 -9.23
C PHE A 123 3.85 -10.86 -10.68
N ASP A 124 2.86 -11.69 -11.09
CA ASP A 124 2.34 -11.79 -12.45
C ASP A 124 1.24 -10.74 -12.70
N GLN A 125 1.61 -9.46 -12.47
CA GLN A 125 0.72 -8.33 -12.67
C GLN A 125 1.20 -7.52 -13.88
N ASP A 126 0.34 -7.42 -14.91
CA ASP A 126 0.55 -6.52 -16.04
C ASP A 126 -0.71 -5.69 -16.25
N LEU A 127 -0.68 -4.46 -15.76
CA LEU A 127 -1.79 -3.53 -15.85
C LEU A 127 -1.80 -2.88 -17.23
N GLY A 128 -2.93 -2.98 -17.95
CA GLY A 128 -3.10 -2.34 -19.24
C GLY A 128 -2.94 -0.82 -19.16
N VAL A 129 -2.01 -0.25 -19.93
CA VAL A 129 -1.81 1.20 -20.04
C VAL A 129 -2.90 1.78 -20.92
N GLN A 130 -3.86 2.50 -20.33
CA GLN A 130 -5.02 3.05 -21.01
C GLN A 130 -4.90 4.56 -21.31
N SER A 131 -3.93 5.25 -20.73
CA SER A 131 -3.72 6.69 -20.89
C SER A 131 -2.29 7.01 -21.33
N SER A 132 -2.12 8.16 -21.98
CA SER A 132 -0.81 8.72 -22.36
C SER A 132 -0.35 9.85 -21.43
N ASP A 133 -1.10 10.15 -20.39
CA ASP A 133 -0.82 11.14 -19.35
C ASP A 133 0.05 10.59 -18.19
N GLU A 134 0.10 11.33 -17.08
CA GLU A 134 0.84 10.96 -15.87
C GLU A 134 0.34 9.63 -15.28
N ILE A 135 -0.95 9.32 -15.40
CA ILE A 135 -1.52 8.03 -14.96
C ILE A 135 -1.00 6.88 -15.81
N GLY A 136 -0.88 7.10 -17.13
CA GLY A 136 -0.27 6.13 -18.04
C GLY A 136 1.22 5.91 -17.74
N GLU A 137 1.97 6.97 -17.41
CA GLU A 137 3.37 6.87 -17.00
C GLU A 137 3.52 6.12 -15.67
N LEU A 138 2.67 6.42 -14.70
CA LEU A 138 2.61 5.68 -13.43
C LEU A 138 2.35 4.19 -13.66
N THR A 139 1.40 3.85 -14.52
CA THR A 139 1.09 2.45 -14.87
C THR A 139 2.29 1.74 -15.51
N ARG A 140 3.00 2.41 -16.44
CA ARG A 140 4.23 1.85 -17.05
C ARG A 140 5.33 1.62 -16.01
N SER A 141 5.53 2.59 -15.13
CA SER A 141 6.52 2.49 -14.02
C SER A 141 6.19 1.37 -13.06
N PHE A 142 4.90 1.20 -12.71
CA PHE A 142 4.43 0.09 -11.91
C PHE A 142 4.72 -1.27 -12.57
N ASN A 143 4.35 -1.43 -13.86
CA ASN A 143 4.61 -2.67 -14.59
C ASN A 143 6.11 -2.98 -14.70
N TYR A 144 6.95 -1.96 -14.89
CA TYR A 144 8.41 -2.12 -14.89
C TYR A 144 8.92 -2.62 -13.53
N MET A 145 8.47 -2.00 -12.44
CA MET A 145 8.82 -2.42 -11.07
C MET A 145 8.36 -3.86 -10.80
N ALA A 146 7.13 -4.22 -11.14
CA ALA A 146 6.58 -5.57 -10.96
C ALA A 146 7.43 -6.62 -11.70
N ARG A 147 7.77 -6.39 -12.97
CA ARG A 147 8.64 -7.27 -13.75
C ARG A 147 10.05 -7.38 -13.14
N ARG A 148 10.63 -6.27 -12.71
CA ARG A 148 11.97 -6.26 -12.09
C ARG A 148 11.98 -7.06 -10.80
N LEU A 149 10.96 -6.88 -9.96
CA LEU A 149 10.80 -7.61 -8.71
C LEU A 149 10.63 -9.11 -8.96
N LYS A 150 9.76 -9.51 -9.92
CA LYS A 150 9.60 -10.91 -10.34
C LYS A 150 10.94 -11.55 -10.73
N THR A 151 11.71 -10.85 -11.57
CA THR A 151 13.03 -11.33 -12.00
C THR A 151 13.98 -11.49 -10.81
N THR A 152 14.09 -10.47 -9.96
CA THR A 152 15.00 -10.50 -8.80
C THR A 152 14.63 -11.59 -7.81
N VAL A 153 13.33 -11.75 -7.48
CA VAL A 153 12.88 -12.83 -6.59
C VAL A 153 13.16 -14.20 -7.22
N GLY A 154 12.92 -14.36 -8.52
CA GLY A 154 13.24 -15.59 -9.26
C GLY A 154 14.74 -15.90 -9.27
N GLU A 155 15.60 -14.90 -9.46
CA GLU A 155 17.07 -15.05 -9.39
C GLU A 155 17.52 -15.50 -7.99
N VAL A 156 17.02 -14.84 -6.93
CA VAL A 156 17.34 -15.21 -5.54
C VAL A 156 16.87 -16.62 -5.22
N GLN A 157 15.64 -16.98 -5.64
CA GLN A 157 15.13 -18.33 -5.43
C GLN A 157 15.95 -19.38 -6.18
N GLY A 158 16.29 -19.11 -7.44
CA GLY A 158 17.15 -20.01 -8.24
C GLY A 158 18.55 -20.20 -7.65
N GLU A 159 19.17 -19.13 -7.13
CA GLU A 159 20.47 -19.22 -6.46
C GLU A 159 20.37 -20.01 -5.14
N ARG A 160 19.30 -19.79 -4.36
CA ARG A 160 19.02 -20.58 -3.16
C ARG A 160 18.86 -22.07 -3.48
N ASP A 161 18.10 -22.40 -4.51
CA ASP A 161 17.85 -23.80 -4.92
C ASP A 161 19.13 -24.47 -5.40
N LYS A 162 19.97 -23.73 -6.13
CA LYS A 162 21.31 -24.19 -6.55
C LYS A 162 22.23 -24.46 -5.36
N LEU A 163 22.30 -23.53 -4.39
CA LEU A 163 23.07 -23.72 -3.16
C LEU A 163 22.57 -24.92 -2.37
N ASN A 164 21.25 -25.06 -2.23
CA ASN A 164 20.65 -26.22 -1.55
C ASN A 164 20.99 -27.54 -2.27
N THR A 165 20.94 -27.56 -3.59
CA THR A 165 21.33 -28.76 -4.38
C THR A 165 22.79 -29.10 -4.16
N LEU A 166 23.70 -28.12 -4.19
CA LEU A 166 25.11 -28.32 -3.89
C LEU A 166 25.30 -28.90 -2.48
N PHE A 167 24.66 -28.32 -1.47
CA PHE A 167 24.70 -28.76 -0.08
C PHE A 167 24.25 -30.22 0.10
N LEU A 168 23.16 -30.61 -0.58
CA LEU A 168 22.64 -31.99 -0.50
C LEU A 168 23.52 -33.04 -1.21
N HIS A 169 24.26 -32.64 -2.25
CA HIS A 169 25.03 -33.57 -3.07
C HIS A 169 26.56 -33.48 -2.84
N MET A 170 27.00 -32.65 -1.88
CA MET A 170 28.43 -32.64 -1.47
C MET A 170 28.84 -33.99 -0.89
N THR A 171 30.05 -34.40 -1.19
CA THR A 171 30.70 -35.60 -0.61
C THR A 171 31.22 -35.34 0.80
N ASP A 172 31.59 -34.09 1.05
CA ASP A 172 32.03 -33.65 2.38
C ASP A 172 30.84 -33.44 3.30
N GLY A 173 30.96 -33.83 4.54
CA GLY A 173 29.96 -33.56 5.57
C GLY A 173 30.01 -32.09 5.98
N VAL A 174 28.88 -31.47 6.08
CA VAL A 174 28.71 -30.09 6.61
C VAL A 174 27.63 -30.08 7.66
N ALA A 175 27.97 -29.58 8.85
CA ALA A 175 27.02 -29.36 9.94
C ALA A 175 27.17 -27.95 10.51
N ALA A 176 26.06 -27.27 10.76
CA ALA A 176 26.03 -25.92 11.32
C ALA A 176 25.35 -25.95 12.70
N PHE A 177 26.00 -25.29 13.67
CA PHE A 177 25.56 -25.22 15.05
C PHE A 177 25.38 -23.77 15.48
N THR A 178 24.45 -23.53 16.41
CA THR A 178 24.33 -22.26 17.13
C THR A 178 25.51 -22.04 18.06
N THR A 179 25.64 -20.83 18.64
CA THR A 179 26.66 -20.52 19.65
C THR A 179 26.54 -21.36 20.94
N ASP A 180 25.35 -21.84 21.24
CA ASP A 180 25.04 -22.76 22.36
C ASP A 180 25.16 -24.25 21.98
N GLY A 181 25.72 -24.53 20.81
CA GLY A 181 26.07 -25.90 20.38
C GLY A 181 24.90 -26.72 19.82
N ARG A 182 23.71 -26.14 19.61
CA ARG A 182 22.58 -26.86 19.01
C ARG A 182 22.73 -26.96 17.48
N LEU A 183 22.44 -28.15 16.94
CA LEU A 183 22.46 -28.38 15.50
C LEU A 183 21.36 -27.53 14.81
N ILE A 184 21.74 -26.81 13.76
CA ILE A 184 20.82 -26.04 12.91
C ILE A 184 20.55 -26.79 11.62
N HIS A 185 21.61 -27.21 10.93
CA HIS A 185 21.55 -27.90 9.66
C HIS A 185 22.68 -28.91 9.54
N MET A 186 22.43 -30.01 8.86
CA MET A 186 23.50 -30.89 8.35
C MET A 186 23.10 -31.48 7.00
N ASN A 187 24.09 -31.82 6.17
CA ASN A 187 23.87 -32.45 4.89
C ASN A 187 23.86 -33.99 5.02
N PRO A 188 23.37 -34.72 4.02
CA PRO A 188 23.34 -36.18 4.04
C PRO A 188 24.72 -36.86 4.14
N ALA A 189 25.77 -36.18 3.66
CA ALA A 189 27.12 -36.69 3.81
C ALA A 189 27.56 -36.76 5.29
N THR A 190 27.19 -35.75 6.11
CA THR A 190 27.44 -35.77 7.57
C THR A 190 26.76 -36.97 8.24
N GLU A 191 25.48 -37.25 7.88
CA GLU A 191 24.76 -38.42 8.40
C GLU A 191 25.49 -39.71 8.08
N ASN A 192 26.01 -39.86 6.86
CA ASN A 192 26.71 -41.05 6.42
C ASN A 192 28.11 -41.19 7.07
N LEU A 193 28.85 -40.08 7.22
CA LEU A 193 30.19 -40.11 7.78
C LEU A 193 30.18 -40.36 9.28
N LEU A 194 29.31 -39.70 10.03
CA LEU A 194 29.21 -39.85 11.48
C LEU A 194 28.26 -40.99 11.89
N GLY A 195 27.33 -41.38 11.03
CA GLY A 195 26.34 -42.41 11.30
C GLY A 195 25.22 -41.93 12.24
N VAL A 196 24.97 -40.66 12.30
CA VAL A 196 23.89 -40.02 13.04
C VAL A 196 22.77 -39.63 12.08
N ARG A 197 21.54 -39.56 12.56
CA ARG A 197 20.40 -39.01 11.80
C ARG A 197 20.05 -37.64 12.34
N MET A 198 19.66 -36.74 11.47
CA MET A 198 19.20 -35.43 11.87
C MET A 198 18.03 -35.55 12.88
N GLN A 199 18.24 -35.00 14.07
CA GLN A 199 17.24 -34.87 15.14
C GLN A 199 17.38 -33.47 15.72
N ASP A 200 16.27 -32.84 16.07
CA ASP A 200 16.24 -31.46 16.61
C ASP A 200 16.95 -31.30 17.98
N SER A 201 17.28 -32.37 18.64
CA SER A 201 17.95 -32.39 19.93
C SER A 201 19.45 -32.66 19.87
N LEU A 202 20.04 -32.87 18.67
CA LEU A 202 21.47 -33.12 18.55
C LEU A 202 22.30 -31.88 18.87
N THR A 203 23.34 -32.10 19.67
CA THR A 203 24.30 -31.06 20.06
C THR A 203 25.69 -31.31 19.46
N PHE A 204 26.52 -30.28 19.44
CA PHE A 204 27.91 -30.36 19.01
C PHE A 204 28.69 -31.41 19.82
N ASP A 205 28.56 -31.40 21.16
CA ASP A 205 29.27 -32.28 22.08
C ASP A 205 28.86 -33.76 21.87
N GLU A 206 27.60 -34.04 21.53
CA GLU A 206 27.15 -35.40 21.20
C GLU A 206 27.70 -35.91 19.86
N MET A 207 27.90 -35.00 18.90
CA MET A 207 28.45 -35.34 17.56
C MET A 207 29.98 -35.45 17.57
N PHE A 208 30.65 -34.65 18.40
CA PHE A 208 32.12 -34.49 18.44
C PHE A 208 32.64 -34.57 19.86
N GLU A 209 32.44 -35.72 20.55
CA GLU A 209 32.84 -35.95 21.94
C GLU A 209 34.33 -35.59 22.24
N ASP A 210 35.22 -35.72 21.26
CA ASP A 210 36.64 -35.47 21.39
C ASP A 210 37.07 -34.06 20.97
N LEU A 211 36.15 -33.16 20.62
CA LEU A 211 36.45 -31.82 20.14
C LEU A 211 35.77 -30.76 21.00
N GLU A 212 36.51 -29.78 21.47
CA GLU A 212 35.95 -28.61 22.11
C GLU A 212 35.37 -27.64 21.09
N MET A 213 34.16 -27.16 21.30
CA MET A 213 33.53 -26.14 20.48
C MET A 213 34.26 -24.81 20.64
N VAL A 214 34.93 -24.34 19.58
CA VAL A 214 35.64 -23.07 19.58
C VAL A 214 34.61 -21.94 19.49
N GLY A 215 34.50 -21.12 20.53
CA GLY A 215 33.63 -19.95 20.43
C GLY A 215 33.18 -19.28 21.71
N SER A 216 33.76 -19.62 22.88
CA SER A 216 33.42 -18.91 24.12
C SER A 216 34.24 -17.63 24.37
N ASP A 217 35.29 -17.37 23.57
CA ASP A 217 36.11 -16.16 23.69
C ASP A 217 36.09 -15.34 22.38
N GLU A 218 35.95 -14.02 22.48
CA GLU A 218 35.91 -13.09 21.33
C GLU A 218 37.16 -13.17 20.44
N THR A 219 38.29 -13.67 20.96
CA THR A 219 39.55 -13.84 20.25
C THR A 219 39.61 -15.15 19.46
N ALA A 220 38.85 -16.17 19.84
CA ALA A 220 38.77 -17.48 19.19
C ALA A 220 37.86 -17.48 17.93
N MET A 221 37.02 -16.46 17.77
CA MET A 221 36.06 -16.31 16.67
C MET A 221 36.68 -16.09 15.26
N ARG A 222 38.01 -16.10 15.13
CA ARG A 222 38.74 -15.91 13.86
C ARG A 222 39.66 -17.06 13.50
N THR A 223 39.70 -18.15 14.25
CA THR A 223 40.64 -19.23 14.04
C THR A 223 39.92 -20.47 13.54
N PHE A 224 40.30 -20.93 12.36
CA PHE A 224 39.90 -22.25 11.89
C PHE A 224 40.64 -23.31 12.70
N LEU A 225 39.93 -24.22 13.33
CA LEU A 225 40.48 -25.38 14.00
C LEU A 225 40.28 -26.61 13.13
N THR A 226 41.37 -27.30 12.80
CA THR A 226 41.30 -28.58 12.09
C THR A 226 41.79 -29.67 13.02
N SER A 227 41.01 -30.72 13.18
CA SER A 227 41.32 -31.89 13.97
C SER A 227 40.96 -33.17 13.22
N GLU A 228 41.56 -34.28 13.59
CA GLU A 228 41.24 -35.57 12.99
C GLU A 228 40.51 -36.46 14.02
N ILE A 229 39.42 -37.06 13.58
CA ILE A 229 38.68 -38.03 14.39
C ILE A 229 38.51 -39.34 13.67
N THR A 230 38.41 -40.43 14.42
CA THR A 230 38.14 -41.75 13.82
C THR A 230 36.71 -42.17 14.16
N ARG A 231 35.91 -42.35 13.13
CA ARG A 231 34.52 -42.80 13.29
C ARG A 231 34.22 -43.92 12.28
N ARG A 232 33.59 -45.01 12.75
CA ARG A 232 33.23 -46.15 11.93
C ARG A 232 34.33 -46.75 11.06
N GLY A 233 35.57 -46.70 11.54
CA GLY A 233 36.73 -47.20 10.78
C GLY A 233 37.22 -46.23 9.66
N ARG A 234 36.68 -45.00 9.60
CA ARG A 234 37.16 -43.94 8.74
C ARG A 234 37.92 -42.89 9.54
N VAL A 235 38.91 -42.31 8.92
CA VAL A 235 39.62 -41.14 9.46
C VAL A 235 39.06 -39.90 8.80
N LEU A 236 38.44 -39.04 9.61
CA LEU A 236 37.80 -37.81 9.16
C LEU A 236 38.59 -36.61 9.62
N SER A 237 38.91 -35.70 8.69
CA SER A 237 39.38 -34.36 9.02
C SER A 237 38.20 -33.45 9.28
N VAL A 238 38.12 -32.88 10.48
CA VAL A 238 37.04 -31.96 10.89
C VAL A 238 37.63 -30.55 10.99
N THR A 239 37.07 -29.64 10.20
CA THR A 239 37.45 -28.21 10.25
C THR A 239 36.27 -27.42 10.81
N LEU A 240 36.51 -26.69 11.89
CA LEU A 240 35.53 -25.81 12.52
C LEU A 240 35.76 -24.36 12.06
N ALA A 241 34.71 -23.71 11.59
CA ALA A 241 34.73 -22.34 11.11
C ALA A 241 33.57 -21.53 11.77
N PRO A 242 33.89 -20.43 12.42
CA PRO A 242 32.82 -19.54 12.96
C PRO A 242 32.12 -18.79 11.81
N TYR A 243 30.83 -18.51 11.98
CA TYR A 243 30.04 -17.69 11.04
C TYR A 243 29.15 -16.70 11.76
N GLY A 244 28.74 -15.60 11.12
CA GLY A 244 27.72 -14.66 11.57
C GLY A 244 28.09 -13.79 12.78
N ALA A 245 29.37 -13.59 13.07
CA ALA A 245 29.86 -12.87 14.25
C ALA A 245 29.46 -11.38 14.35
N LEU A 246 28.96 -10.77 13.26
CA LEU A 246 28.66 -9.33 13.19
C LEU A 246 27.31 -8.95 13.80
N ASP A 247 26.33 -9.87 13.91
CA ASP A 247 24.94 -9.57 14.31
C ASP A 247 24.48 -10.32 15.58
N GLY A 248 25.41 -10.91 16.35
CA GLY A 248 25.05 -11.67 17.56
C GLY A 248 24.27 -12.98 17.32
N LYS A 249 24.02 -13.35 16.05
CA LYS A 249 23.38 -14.61 15.62
C LYS A 249 24.38 -15.56 14.97
N GLY A 250 25.59 -15.59 15.49
CA GLY A 250 26.66 -16.45 14.99
C GLY A 250 26.53 -17.91 15.42
N GLY A 251 27.47 -18.72 14.96
CA GLY A 251 27.62 -20.12 15.32
C GLY A 251 28.88 -20.71 14.73
N VAL A 252 28.95 -22.04 14.68
CA VAL A 252 30.08 -22.79 14.15
C VAL A 252 29.60 -23.70 13.02
N ILE A 253 30.36 -23.73 11.92
CA ILE A 253 30.21 -24.73 10.86
C ILE A 253 31.34 -25.75 11.03
N ALA A 254 30.97 -27.03 11.08
CA ALA A 254 31.90 -28.15 11.00
C ALA A 254 31.86 -28.71 9.59
N VAL A 255 33.03 -28.78 8.97
CA VAL A 255 33.23 -29.44 7.66
C VAL A 255 34.02 -30.72 7.90
N LEU A 256 33.46 -31.87 7.44
CA LEU A 256 34.06 -33.19 7.60
C LEU A 256 34.51 -33.71 6.24
N HIS A 257 35.79 -34.03 6.14
CA HIS A 257 36.39 -34.63 4.94
C HIS A 257 36.90 -36.04 5.25
N ASP A 258 36.52 -37.04 4.46
CA ASP A 258 37.03 -38.40 4.60
C ASP A 258 38.46 -38.51 4.01
N ILE A 259 39.45 -38.62 4.90
CA ILE A 259 40.88 -38.71 4.55
C ILE A 259 41.41 -40.13 4.71
N THR A 260 40.52 -41.15 4.82
CA THR A 260 40.89 -42.55 5.09
C THR A 260 41.91 -43.08 4.06
N GLU A 261 41.59 -42.95 2.77
CA GLU A 261 42.49 -43.40 1.70
C GLU A 261 43.79 -42.63 1.65
N GLN A 262 43.75 -41.33 1.89
CA GLN A 262 44.95 -40.49 1.94
C GLN A 262 45.87 -40.94 3.08
N ARG A 263 45.32 -41.22 4.26
CA ARG A 263 46.09 -41.73 5.40
C ARG A 263 46.67 -43.12 5.12
N ARG A 264 45.89 -44.03 4.54
CA ARG A 264 46.40 -45.36 4.16
C ARG A 264 47.60 -45.29 3.20
N LEU A 265 47.50 -44.41 2.21
CA LEU A 265 48.61 -44.20 1.25
C LEU A 265 49.85 -43.60 1.92
N ASP A 266 49.69 -42.63 2.81
CA ASP A 266 50.78 -42.01 3.54
C ASP A 266 51.46 -43.02 4.49
N ASP A 267 50.67 -43.84 5.19
CA ASP A 267 51.20 -44.87 6.09
C ASP A 267 51.95 -45.97 5.29
N ALA A 268 51.37 -46.45 4.18
CA ALA A 268 52.04 -47.38 3.28
C ALA A 268 53.33 -46.83 2.71
N ARG A 269 53.38 -45.55 2.35
CA ARG A 269 54.59 -44.87 1.88
C ARG A 269 55.65 -44.77 2.99
N ARG A 270 55.25 -44.45 4.22
CA ARG A 270 56.18 -44.41 5.37
C ARG A 270 56.75 -45.79 5.67
N GLU A 271 55.90 -46.83 5.69
CA GLU A 271 56.30 -48.19 5.90
C GLU A 271 57.28 -48.68 4.79
N PHE A 272 56.97 -48.36 3.52
CA PHE A 272 57.82 -48.69 2.41
C PHE A 272 59.23 -48.05 2.59
N VAL A 273 59.27 -46.73 2.89
CA VAL A 273 60.57 -46.02 3.10
C VAL A 273 61.33 -46.61 4.30
N ALA A 274 60.61 -46.95 5.39
CA ALA A 274 61.28 -47.59 6.55
C ALA A 274 61.82 -48.95 6.21
N ASN A 275 61.10 -49.83 5.51
CA ASN A 275 61.50 -51.13 5.10
C ASN A 275 62.70 -51.08 4.12
N VAL A 276 62.64 -50.23 3.08
CA VAL A 276 63.76 -50.01 2.14
C VAL A 276 65.04 -49.54 2.86
N SER A 277 64.85 -48.60 3.82
CA SER A 277 65.96 -48.09 4.64
C SER A 277 66.63 -49.19 5.47
N HIS A 278 65.84 -50.11 6.02
CA HIS A 278 66.28 -51.25 6.79
C HIS A 278 67.01 -52.27 5.92
N GLU A 279 66.39 -52.62 4.77
CA GLU A 279 66.97 -53.57 3.80
C GLU A 279 68.23 -53.08 3.17
N LEU A 280 68.42 -51.79 2.95
CA LEU A 280 69.66 -51.18 2.45
C LEU A 280 70.73 -51.03 3.52
N ARG A 281 70.39 -50.89 4.79
CA ARG A 281 71.34 -50.71 5.90
C ARG A 281 72.16 -51.99 6.11
N THR A 282 71.55 -53.17 6.00
CA THR A 282 72.16 -54.48 6.25
C THR A 282 73.33 -54.77 5.28
N PRO A 283 73.19 -54.70 3.94
CA PRO A 283 74.32 -54.92 3.01
C PRO A 283 75.37 -53.82 3.10
N LEU A 284 74.99 -52.53 3.36
CA LEU A 284 75.93 -51.42 3.52
C LEU A 284 76.82 -51.62 4.77
N THR A 285 76.24 -52.14 5.87
CA THR A 285 77.01 -52.46 7.09
C THR A 285 78.03 -53.60 6.79
N ASN A 286 77.58 -54.63 6.05
CA ASN A 286 78.44 -55.72 5.66
C ASN A 286 79.62 -55.31 4.72
N ILE A 287 79.36 -54.35 3.81
CA ILE A 287 80.44 -53.79 2.92
C ILE A 287 81.44 -52.97 3.70
N ARG A 288 81.06 -52.35 4.79
CA ARG A 288 81.94 -51.49 5.63
C ARG A 288 82.79 -52.28 6.62
N SER A 289 82.49 -53.54 6.83
CA SER A 289 83.17 -54.44 7.76
C SER A 289 84.24 -55.33 7.09
N TYR A 290 84.46 -55.18 5.80
CA TYR A 290 85.54 -55.73 5.04
C TYR A 290 86.57 -54.62 4.68
#